data_2823121092ac5fbc67aafd0223ef3a39
#
_entry.id   2823121092ac5fbc67aafd0223ef3a39
#
_cell.length_a   1.000
_cell.length_b   1.000
_cell.length_c   1.000
_cell.angle_alpha   90.00
_cell.angle_beta   90.00
_cell.angle_gamma   90.00
#
_symmetry.space_group_name_H-M   'P 1'
#
loop_
_entity.id
_entity.type
_entity.pdbx_description
1 polymer ?
#
loop_
_entity_poly.entity_id
_entity_poly.type
_entity_poly.pdbx_seq_one_letter_code
_entity_poly.pdbx_strand_id
1 'polypeptide(L)'
;MAQASAIAAQPERLVALKVDVDTLRGTLEGVPALAALLTRLRLPATFYFSVGPDHTGRALKRIFRPGFFSKVRRTSVTSHYGLRTLLYGTLLPGPRIGARAGHVMRAVRDAGFEVGVHCYDHVRWQDGVRRAGAAWTRREFERAITAFAAVFGEPPRSHAAAGWQINAHALALEQEFGLAFASDTRGSRPFYPAMDGVDGRCVQIPTTLPTFDELIGVDGRDARGAVEEILRLTRGHPGAHVLTLHAELEGQKLLPQFEGLLTSWLEDGHVPVAMRELAARVATAAPRHRIELDSVPGRSGVLAVQGVAV
;
A
#
# COMPACT_ATOMS: atom_id res chain seq x y z
N MET A 1 18.39 -51.28 -2.07
CA MET A 1 18.40 -49.99 -1.32
C MET A 1 18.03 -48.89 -2.30
N ALA A 2 16.78 -48.46 -2.29
CA ALA A 2 16.29 -47.38 -3.14
C ALA A 2 16.46 -46.06 -2.40
N GLN A 3 17.30 -45.18 -2.93
CA GLN A 3 17.44 -43.81 -2.47
C GLN A 3 16.14 -43.06 -2.86
N ALA A 4 15.27 -42.75 -1.87
CA ALA A 4 14.23 -41.80 -2.03
C ALA A 4 14.84 -40.42 -2.23
N SER A 5 14.88 -39.92 -3.46
CA SER A 5 15.21 -38.54 -3.78
C SER A 5 14.20 -37.63 -3.07
N ALA A 6 14.62 -36.94 -2.06
CA ALA A 6 13.84 -35.87 -1.45
C ALA A 6 13.67 -34.79 -2.53
N ILE A 7 12.50 -34.71 -3.13
CA ILE A 7 12.11 -33.59 -4.00
C ILE A 7 12.11 -32.37 -3.07
N ALA A 8 13.11 -31.51 -3.19
CA ALA A 8 13.14 -30.24 -2.50
C ALA A 8 11.88 -29.48 -2.90
N ALA A 9 11.02 -29.17 -1.92
CA ALA A 9 9.83 -28.38 -2.16
C ALA A 9 10.25 -27.07 -2.85
N GLN A 10 9.68 -26.80 -4.02
CA GLN A 10 9.94 -25.51 -4.69
C GLN A 10 9.48 -24.38 -3.76
N PRO A 11 10.24 -23.29 -3.67
CA PRO A 11 9.83 -22.16 -2.84
C PRO A 11 8.45 -21.66 -3.29
N GLU A 12 7.54 -21.50 -2.34
CA GLU A 12 6.20 -20.98 -2.63
C GLU A 12 6.30 -19.61 -3.29
N ARG A 13 5.66 -19.43 -4.44
CA ARG A 13 5.60 -18.17 -5.19
C ARG A 13 4.46 -17.31 -4.66
N LEU A 14 4.64 -16.72 -3.50
CA LEU A 14 3.59 -15.91 -2.86
C LEU A 14 3.56 -14.49 -3.42
N VAL A 15 2.38 -13.95 -3.65
CA VAL A 15 2.19 -12.52 -3.93
C VAL A 15 1.13 -11.95 -2.99
N ALA A 16 1.53 -11.13 -2.03
CA ALA A 16 0.59 -10.43 -1.19
C ALA A 16 0.00 -9.22 -1.93
N LEU A 17 -1.33 -9.16 -1.97
CA LEU A 17 -2.07 -8.06 -2.60
C LEU A 17 -2.41 -7.01 -1.55
N LYS A 18 -1.76 -5.86 -1.64
CA LYS A 18 -1.97 -4.69 -0.80
C LYS A 18 -2.70 -3.62 -1.60
N VAL A 19 -3.91 -3.25 -1.18
CA VAL A 19 -4.74 -2.23 -1.83
C VAL A 19 -4.77 -0.98 -0.95
N ASP A 20 -4.08 0.07 -1.37
CA ASP A 20 -4.14 1.38 -0.72
C ASP A 20 -5.34 2.16 -1.27
N VAL A 21 -6.14 2.76 -0.36
CA VAL A 21 -7.37 3.48 -0.69
C VAL A 21 -7.27 4.89 -0.13
N ASP A 22 -6.96 5.83 -1.01
CA ASP A 22 -6.52 7.18 -0.64
C ASP A 22 -7.67 8.18 -0.57
N THR A 23 -8.71 7.99 -1.41
CA THR A 23 -9.73 9.00 -1.68
C THR A 23 -11.15 8.50 -1.45
N LEU A 24 -12.10 9.43 -1.31
CA LEU A 24 -13.52 9.09 -1.27
C LEU A 24 -13.96 8.40 -2.59
N ARG A 25 -13.47 8.87 -3.72
CA ARG A 25 -13.79 8.29 -5.03
C ARG A 25 -13.24 6.88 -5.16
N GLY A 26 -11.98 6.65 -4.79
CA GLY A 26 -11.37 5.32 -4.76
C GLY A 26 -12.18 4.36 -3.90
N THR A 27 -12.63 4.83 -2.71
CA THR A 27 -13.46 4.02 -1.82
C THR A 27 -14.83 3.69 -2.43
N LEU A 28 -15.51 4.65 -3.07
CA LEU A 28 -16.87 4.45 -3.59
C LEU A 28 -16.93 3.71 -4.93
N GLU A 29 -15.93 3.89 -5.79
CA GLU A 29 -15.92 3.34 -7.16
C GLU A 29 -14.89 2.21 -7.32
N GLY A 30 -13.65 2.42 -6.89
CA GLY A 30 -12.54 1.48 -7.11
C GLY A 30 -12.61 0.26 -6.21
N VAL A 31 -12.89 0.45 -4.94
CA VAL A 31 -12.97 -0.63 -3.95
C VAL A 31 -14.03 -1.68 -4.32
N PRO A 32 -15.29 -1.32 -4.67
CA PRO A 32 -16.27 -2.32 -5.09
C PRO A 32 -15.86 -3.10 -6.34
N ALA A 33 -15.21 -2.44 -7.31
CA ALA A 33 -14.76 -3.10 -8.54
C ALA A 33 -13.64 -4.11 -8.25
N LEU A 34 -12.64 -3.73 -7.43
CA LEU A 34 -11.57 -4.65 -7.00
C LEU A 34 -12.13 -5.80 -6.18
N ALA A 35 -13.01 -5.53 -5.21
CA ALA A 35 -13.60 -6.56 -4.37
C ALA A 35 -14.42 -7.56 -5.21
N ALA A 36 -15.19 -7.09 -6.20
CA ALA A 36 -15.93 -7.95 -7.11
C ALA A 36 -15.01 -8.84 -7.96
N LEU A 37 -13.92 -8.26 -8.53
CA LEU A 37 -12.92 -9.00 -9.28
C LEU A 37 -12.26 -10.09 -8.42
N LEU A 38 -11.76 -9.72 -7.25
CA LEU A 38 -11.05 -10.63 -6.35
C LEU A 38 -11.99 -11.74 -5.81
N THR A 39 -13.24 -11.40 -5.49
CA THR A 39 -14.27 -12.39 -5.09
C THR A 39 -14.56 -13.38 -6.21
N ARG A 40 -14.72 -12.91 -7.45
CA ARG A 40 -14.94 -13.76 -8.62
C ARG A 40 -13.77 -14.73 -8.86
N LEU A 41 -12.54 -14.27 -8.66
CA LEU A 41 -11.34 -15.08 -8.80
C LEU A 41 -11.01 -15.88 -7.52
N ARG A 42 -11.74 -15.68 -6.42
CA ARG A 42 -11.52 -16.27 -5.09
C ARG A 42 -10.11 -15.97 -4.53
N LEU A 43 -9.62 -14.76 -4.75
CA LEU A 43 -8.30 -14.31 -4.33
C LEU A 43 -8.41 -13.41 -3.11
N PRO A 44 -7.56 -13.62 -2.08
CA PRO A 44 -7.49 -12.75 -0.92
C PRO A 44 -6.73 -11.46 -1.24
N ALA A 45 -7.00 -10.41 -0.47
CA ALA A 45 -6.26 -9.16 -0.49
C ALA A 45 -6.42 -8.42 0.84
N THR A 46 -5.59 -7.41 1.06
CA THR A 46 -5.67 -6.50 2.22
C THR A 46 -5.93 -5.08 1.74
N PHE A 47 -7.01 -4.47 2.24
CA PHE A 47 -7.39 -3.10 1.91
C PHE A 47 -7.00 -2.16 3.05
N TYR A 48 -6.19 -1.15 2.77
CA TYR A 48 -5.78 -0.11 3.70
C TYR A 48 -6.52 1.19 3.42
N PHE A 49 -7.34 1.63 4.37
CA PHE A 49 -8.24 2.76 4.18
C PHE A 49 -7.72 4.05 4.79
N SER A 50 -7.72 5.14 4.02
CA SER A 50 -7.75 6.50 4.54
C SER A 50 -9.15 6.78 5.10
N VAL A 51 -9.25 7.21 6.37
CA VAL A 51 -10.55 7.27 7.07
C VAL A 51 -11.03 8.67 7.41
N GLY A 52 -10.18 9.68 7.30
CA GLY A 52 -10.47 11.07 7.61
C GLY A 52 -10.89 11.89 6.38
N PRO A 53 -10.51 13.20 6.32
CA PRO A 53 -10.90 14.06 5.21
C PRO A 53 -10.11 13.77 3.94
N ASP A 54 -10.79 13.73 2.81
CA ASP A 54 -10.18 13.70 1.48
C ASP A 54 -9.62 15.09 1.13
N HIS A 55 -8.32 15.26 1.23
CA HIS A 55 -7.63 16.50 0.89
C HIS A 55 -6.77 16.38 -0.38
N THR A 56 -7.13 15.49 -1.30
CA THR A 56 -6.36 15.21 -2.53
C THR A 56 -6.04 16.46 -3.33
N GLY A 57 -6.94 17.45 -3.37
CA GLY A 57 -6.68 18.73 -4.05
C GLY A 57 -5.46 19.48 -3.50
N ARG A 58 -5.08 19.30 -2.24
CA ARG A 58 -3.88 19.92 -1.67
C ARG A 58 -2.59 19.34 -2.27
N ALA A 59 -2.63 18.13 -2.78
CA ALA A 59 -1.50 17.53 -3.47
C ALA A 59 -1.14 18.27 -4.77
N LEU A 60 -2.06 19.06 -5.35
CA LEU A 60 -1.78 19.92 -6.49
C LEU A 60 -0.63 20.92 -6.20
N LYS A 61 -0.43 21.32 -4.95
CA LYS A 61 0.74 22.16 -4.56
C LYS A 61 2.08 21.49 -4.87
N ARG A 62 2.11 20.16 -5.01
CA ARG A 62 3.31 19.39 -5.41
C ARG A 62 3.66 19.59 -6.88
N ILE A 63 2.70 20.09 -7.72
CA ILE A 63 2.94 20.42 -9.13
C ILE A 63 4.10 21.41 -9.28
N PHE A 64 4.29 22.31 -8.31
CA PHE A 64 5.38 23.27 -8.30
C PHE A 64 6.74 22.70 -7.84
N ARG A 65 6.81 21.39 -7.52
CA ARG A 65 8.09 20.75 -7.19
C ARG A 65 8.82 20.28 -8.45
N PRO A 66 10.16 20.45 -8.55
CA PRO A 66 10.94 19.94 -9.68
C PRO A 66 10.67 18.44 -9.91
N GLY A 67 10.47 18.05 -11.18
CA GLY A 67 10.20 16.66 -11.56
C GLY A 67 8.73 16.23 -11.51
N PHE A 68 7.83 16.99 -10.89
CA PHE A 68 6.41 16.64 -10.83
C PHE A 68 5.68 16.81 -12.18
N PHE A 69 6.04 17.81 -12.96
CA PHE A 69 5.46 18.06 -14.29
C PHE A 69 5.65 16.90 -15.26
N SER A 70 6.79 16.21 -15.20
CA SER A 70 7.05 15.03 -16.04
C SER A 70 6.12 13.87 -15.69
N LYS A 71 5.74 13.74 -14.41
CA LYS A 71 4.81 12.72 -13.93
C LYS A 71 3.36 13.05 -14.27
N VAL A 72 2.93 14.32 -14.13
CA VAL A 72 1.57 14.77 -14.47
C VAL A 72 1.27 14.63 -15.97
N ARG A 73 2.27 14.84 -16.84
CA ARG A 73 2.12 14.61 -18.30
C ARG A 73 2.05 13.13 -18.66
N ARG A 74 2.67 12.25 -17.87
CA ARG A 74 2.68 10.79 -18.10
C ARG A 74 1.41 10.10 -17.61
N THR A 75 0.87 10.54 -16.48
CA THR A 75 -0.41 10.08 -15.96
C THR A 75 -1.40 11.22 -16.03
N SER A 76 -2.51 11.07 -16.75
CA SER A 76 -3.56 12.09 -16.79
C SER A 76 -4.27 12.15 -15.42
N VAL A 77 -3.68 12.89 -14.47
CA VAL A 77 -4.11 13.00 -13.05
C VAL A 77 -5.61 13.33 -12.94
N THR A 78 -6.11 14.21 -13.81
CA THR A 78 -7.54 14.56 -13.84
C THR A 78 -8.43 13.38 -14.20
N SER A 79 -7.96 12.45 -15.02
CA SER A 79 -8.75 11.29 -15.43
C SER A 79 -8.76 10.18 -14.38
N HIS A 80 -7.76 10.14 -13.47
CA HIS A 80 -7.67 9.16 -12.39
C HIS A 80 -8.47 9.60 -11.16
N TYR A 81 -8.25 10.84 -10.71
CA TYR A 81 -8.88 11.33 -9.49
C TYR A 81 -10.25 12.01 -9.71
N GLY A 82 -10.53 12.49 -10.92
CA GLY A 82 -11.73 13.27 -11.23
C GLY A 82 -11.64 14.73 -10.73
N LEU A 83 -12.29 15.66 -11.46
CA LEU A 83 -12.25 17.10 -11.16
C LEU A 83 -12.68 17.42 -9.72
N ARG A 84 -13.75 16.78 -9.23
CA ARG A 84 -14.28 17.07 -7.91
C ARG A 84 -13.31 16.70 -6.79
N THR A 85 -12.63 15.56 -6.88
CA THR A 85 -11.61 15.13 -5.92
C THR A 85 -10.43 16.10 -5.90
N LEU A 86 -10.02 16.63 -7.06
CA LEU A 86 -8.95 17.62 -7.15
C LEU A 86 -9.30 18.99 -6.53
N LEU A 87 -10.57 19.25 -6.27
CA LEU A 87 -11.02 20.47 -5.55
C LEU A 87 -11.09 20.27 -4.05
N TYR A 88 -11.09 19.03 -3.55
CA TYR A 88 -11.21 18.76 -2.12
C TYR A 88 -9.99 19.23 -1.32
N GLY A 89 -10.27 19.93 -0.23
CA GLY A 89 -9.24 20.52 0.64
C GLY A 89 -8.63 21.82 0.11
N THR A 90 -9.08 22.31 -1.06
CA THR A 90 -8.72 23.60 -1.64
C THR A 90 -9.97 24.48 -1.80
N LEU A 91 -10.68 24.35 -2.91
CA LEU A 91 -11.92 25.12 -3.19
C LEU A 91 -13.16 24.48 -2.54
N LEU A 92 -13.14 23.18 -2.30
CA LEU A 92 -14.20 22.45 -1.62
C LEU A 92 -13.68 21.86 -0.31
N PRO A 93 -14.53 21.80 0.76
CA PRO A 93 -14.17 21.08 1.98
C PRO A 93 -13.94 19.60 1.66
N GLY A 94 -12.90 19.01 2.25
CA GLY A 94 -12.62 17.58 2.11
C GLY A 94 -13.69 16.74 2.82
N PRO A 95 -14.43 15.88 2.12
CA PRO A 95 -15.41 15.01 2.77
C PRO A 95 -14.70 13.98 3.66
N ARG A 96 -15.29 13.64 4.81
CA ARG A 96 -14.78 12.58 5.68
C ARG A 96 -15.08 11.22 5.05
N ILE A 97 -14.04 10.52 4.61
CA ILE A 97 -14.13 9.28 3.83
C ILE A 97 -14.85 8.20 4.66
N GLY A 98 -14.40 7.93 5.88
CA GLY A 98 -15.01 6.93 6.76
C GLY A 98 -16.48 7.19 7.06
N ALA A 99 -16.87 8.47 7.24
CA ALA A 99 -18.26 8.82 7.47
C ALA A 99 -19.15 8.64 6.24
N ARG A 100 -18.61 8.92 5.03
CA ARG A 100 -19.36 8.88 3.77
C ARG A 100 -19.37 7.48 3.13
N ALA A 101 -18.28 6.75 3.24
CA ALA A 101 -18.08 5.47 2.56
C ALA A 101 -17.83 4.28 3.52
N GLY A 102 -18.07 4.46 4.83
CA GLY A 102 -17.90 3.39 5.82
C GLY A 102 -18.74 2.14 5.54
N HIS A 103 -19.88 2.27 4.85
CA HIS A 103 -20.68 1.11 4.41
C HIS A 103 -19.93 0.26 3.38
N VAL A 104 -19.20 0.87 2.44
CA VAL A 104 -18.36 0.16 1.46
C VAL A 104 -17.19 -0.52 2.16
N MET A 105 -16.52 0.17 3.09
CA MET A 105 -15.41 -0.39 3.86
C MET A 105 -15.84 -1.63 4.65
N ARG A 106 -17.00 -1.56 5.34
CA ARG A 106 -17.56 -2.71 6.06
C ARG A 106 -17.93 -3.85 5.12
N ALA A 107 -18.52 -3.55 3.96
CA ALA A 107 -18.87 -4.58 2.97
C ALA A 107 -17.63 -5.38 2.50
N VAL A 108 -16.49 -4.73 2.35
CA VAL A 108 -15.21 -5.39 2.03
C VAL A 108 -14.78 -6.35 3.15
N ARG A 109 -14.79 -5.90 4.41
CA ARG A 109 -14.50 -6.77 5.56
C ARG A 109 -15.49 -7.94 5.64
N ASP A 110 -16.76 -7.66 5.47
CA ASP A 110 -17.85 -8.67 5.58
C ASP A 110 -17.81 -9.69 4.43
N ALA A 111 -17.18 -9.32 3.29
CA ALA A 111 -16.84 -10.22 2.20
C ALA A 111 -15.58 -11.09 2.49
N GLY A 112 -14.95 -10.93 3.65
CA GLY A 112 -13.82 -11.75 4.11
C GLY A 112 -12.44 -11.18 3.77
N PHE A 113 -12.34 -10.00 3.15
CA PHE A 113 -11.06 -9.36 2.90
C PHE A 113 -10.46 -8.80 4.20
N GLU A 114 -9.15 -8.83 4.29
CA GLU A 114 -8.44 -8.15 5.36
C GLU A 114 -8.53 -6.63 5.19
N VAL A 115 -8.71 -5.93 6.31
CA VAL A 115 -8.75 -4.46 6.33
C VAL A 115 -7.73 -3.92 7.34
N GLY A 116 -7.05 -2.84 6.96
CA GLY A 116 -6.08 -2.13 7.78
C GLY A 116 -6.24 -0.62 7.66
N VAL A 117 -5.53 0.13 8.49
CA VAL A 117 -5.53 1.59 8.45
C VAL A 117 -4.40 2.11 7.58
N HIS A 118 -4.74 3.04 6.65
CA HIS A 118 -3.75 3.75 5.85
C HIS A 118 -3.30 5.03 6.55
N CYS A 119 -4.24 5.90 6.87
CA CYS A 119 -4.00 7.13 7.64
C CYS A 119 -5.33 7.82 7.99
N TYR A 120 -5.25 8.94 8.75
CA TYR A 120 -6.40 9.81 8.92
C TYR A 120 -6.59 10.73 7.70
N ASP A 121 -5.55 11.45 7.30
CA ASP A 121 -5.55 12.40 6.17
C ASP A 121 -4.31 12.11 5.31
N HIS A 122 -4.52 11.54 4.14
CA HIS A 122 -3.46 11.05 3.27
C HIS A 122 -2.43 12.12 2.91
N VAL A 123 -2.90 13.27 2.42
CA VAL A 123 -2.00 14.35 1.99
C VAL A 123 -1.24 14.96 3.16
N ARG A 124 -1.94 15.14 4.30
CA ARG A 124 -1.35 15.70 5.51
C ARG A 124 -0.28 14.78 6.09
N TRP A 125 -0.55 13.48 6.15
CA TRP A 125 0.44 12.49 6.58
C TRP A 125 1.65 12.48 5.65
N GLN A 126 1.42 12.27 4.38
CA GLN A 126 2.48 12.15 3.38
C GLN A 126 3.39 13.39 3.29
N ASP A 127 2.85 14.60 3.45
CA ASP A 127 3.64 15.83 3.40
C ASP A 127 4.31 16.18 4.74
N GLY A 128 3.76 15.71 5.87
CA GLY A 128 4.12 16.17 7.20
C GLY A 128 4.95 15.21 8.05
N VAL A 129 4.64 13.91 8.04
CA VAL A 129 5.14 12.95 9.04
C VAL A 129 6.65 12.90 9.16
N ARG A 130 7.36 12.94 8.06
CA ARG A 130 8.82 12.83 8.04
C ARG A 130 9.54 13.91 8.87
N ARG A 131 8.97 15.11 8.97
CA ARG A 131 9.52 16.24 9.72
C ARG A 131 8.79 16.50 11.02
N ALA A 132 7.79 15.69 11.34
CA ALA A 132 6.93 15.87 12.49
C ALA A 132 7.59 15.34 13.76
N GLY A 133 7.37 16.04 14.87
CA GLY A 133 7.74 15.55 16.20
C GLY A 133 6.68 14.60 16.77
N ALA A 134 7.01 13.97 17.90
CA ALA A 134 6.21 12.95 18.58
C ALA A 134 4.74 13.34 18.77
N ALA A 135 4.44 14.54 19.26
CA ALA A 135 3.09 14.98 19.56
C ALA A 135 2.20 15.11 18.31
N TRP A 136 2.77 15.53 17.17
CA TRP A 136 2.02 15.59 15.92
C TRP A 136 1.76 14.20 15.37
N THR A 137 2.80 13.34 15.35
CA THR A 137 2.70 11.97 14.85
C THR A 137 1.68 11.18 15.65
N ARG A 138 1.73 11.29 16.99
CA ARG A 138 0.73 10.66 17.88
C ARG A 138 -0.69 11.10 17.55
N ARG A 139 -0.95 12.41 17.46
CA ARG A 139 -2.30 12.92 17.16
C ARG A 139 -2.84 12.40 15.83
N GLU A 140 -2.04 12.40 14.77
CA GLU A 140 -2.51 11.91 13.47
C GLU A 140 -2.74 10.39 13.49
N PHE A 141 -1.88 9.65 14.19
CA PHE A 141 -2.01 8.20 14.35
C PHE A 141 -3.26 7.83 15.16
N GLU A 142 -3.46 8.45 16.33
CA GLU A 142 -4.64 8.25 17.18
C GLU A 142 -5.95 8.60 16.47
N ARG A 143 -5.94 9.67 15.66
CA ARG A 143 -7.09 10.01 14.81
C ARG A 143 -7.41 8.92 13.80
N ALA A 144 -6.38 8.33 13.19
CA ALA A 144 -6.55 7.25 12.22
C ALA A 144 -7.13 6.00 12.91
N ILE A 145 -6.55 5.57 14.05
CA ILE A 145 -7.02 4.44 14.84
C ILE A 145 -8.48 4.63 15.29
N THR A 146 -8.78 5.81 15.87
CA THR A 146 -10.13 6.12 16.37
C THR A 146 -11.17 6.17 15.25
N ALA A 147 -10.83 6.79 14.12
CA ALA A 147 -11.76 6.87 12.99
C ALA A 147 -11.95 5.51 12.31
N PHE A 148 -10.91 4.66 12.24
CA PHE A 148 -11.02 3.29 11.79
C PHE A 148 -11.95 2.48 12.71
N ALA A 149 -11.74 2.55 14.03
CA ALA A 149 -12.57 1.86 15.00
C ALA A 149 -14.03 2.33 14.94
N ALA A 150 -14.29 3.61 14.67
CA ALA A 150 -15.65 4.13 14.49
C ALA A 150 -16.35 3.57 13.23
N VAL A 151 -15.58 3.19 12.19
CA VAL A 151 -16.12 2.55 10.98
C VAL A 151 -16.36 1.06 11.19
N PHE A 152 -15.37 0.35 11.75
CA PHE A 152 -15.34 -1.11 11.79
C PHE A 152 -15.82 -1.74 13.10
N GLY A 153 -15.95 -0.94 14.16
CA GLY A 153 -16.33 -1.42 15.51
C GLY A 153 -15.17 -2.02 16.31
N GLU A 154 -13.96 -2.06 15.74
CA GLU A 154 -12.75 -2.61 16.34
C GLU A 154 -11.51 -1.83 15.85
N PRO A 155 -10.41 -1.79 16.62
CA PRO A 155 -9.16 -1.15 16.17
C PRO A 155 -8.53 -1.93 15.01
N PRO A 156 -7.72 -1.25 14.16
CA PRO A 156 -6.98 -1.92 13.08
C PRO A 156 -5.91 -2.86 13.66
N ARG A 157 -5.62 -3.93 12.94
CA ARG A 157 -4.55 -4.87 13.27
C ARG A 157 -3.26 -4.62 12.49
N SER A 158 -3.32 -3.79 11.44
CA SER A 158 -2.17 -3.44 10.61
C SER A 158 -2.26 -2.01 10.09
N HIS A 159 -1.10 -1.45 9.78
CA HIS A 159 -0.91 -0.11 9.23
C HIS A 159 -0.17 -0.18 7.90
N ALA A 160 -0.47 0.76 7.01
CA ALA A 160 0.32 1.01 5.81
C ALA A 160 0.46 2.52 5.63
N ALA A 161 1.67 3.04 5.76
CA ALA A 161 1.92 4.49 5.75
C ALA A 161 1.65 5.12 4.38
N ALA A 162 0.86 6.19 4.37
CA ALA A 162 0.54 6.92 3.15
C ALA A 162 1.80 7.43 2.44
N GLY A 163 1.94 7.02 1.17
CA GLY A 163 3.06 7.37 0.32
C GLY A 163 4.42 6.88 0.81
N TRP A 164 4.45 5.80 1.59
CA TRP A 164 5.66 5.25 2.24
C TRP A 164 6.44 6.33 3.01
N GLN A 165 5.72 7.20 3.73
CA GLN A 165 6.29 8.23 4.58
C GLN A 165 6.10 7.88 6.05
N ILE A 166 7.20 7.75 6.78
CA ILE A 166 7.20 7.38 8.19
C ILE A 166 8.28 8.12 8.96
N ASN A 167 8.22 8.11 10.28
CA ASN A 167 9.26 8.52 11.19
C ASN A 167 9.37 7.55 12.38
N ALA A 168 10.42 7.66 13.19
CA ALA A 168 10.64 6.79 14.33
C ALA A 168 9.50 6.81 15.36
N HIS A 169 8.80 7.95 15.50
CA HIS A 169 7.66 8.04 16.42
C HIS A 169 6.47 7.16 15.96
N ALA A 170 6.27 7.01 14.65
CA ALA A 170 5.23 6.13 14.13
C ALA A 170 5.56 4.66 14.42
N LEU A 171 6.83 4.24 14.26
CA LEU A 171 7.27 2.87 14.63
C LEU A 171 6.99 2.56 16.11
N ALA A 172 7.24 3.54 17.01
CA ALA A 172 6.93 3.38 18.43
C ALA A 172 5.42 3.23 18.67
N LEU A 173 4.59 3.98 17.93
CA LEU A 173 3.13 3.93 18.05
C LEU A 173 2.55 2.62 17.52
N GLU A 174 3.07 2.08 16.43
CA GLU A 174 2.64 0.78 15.89
C GLU A 174 2.72 -0.33 16.96
N GLN A 175 3.82 -0.38 17.70
CA GLN A 175 3.95 -1.36 18.78
C GLN A 175 3.13 -0.98 20.02
N GLU A 176 2.98 0.31 20.34
CA GLU A 176 2.15 0.78 21.47
C GLU A 176 0.68 0.42 21.27
N PHE A 177 0.17 0.59 20.04
CA PHE A 177 -1.19 0.21 19.67
C PHE A 177 -1.37 -1.30 19.38
N GLY A 178 -0.31 -2.09 19.50
CA GLY A 178 -0.36 -3.53 19.36
C GLY A 178 -0.66 -4.02 17.94
N LEU A 179 -0.20 -3.29 16.92
CA LEU A 179 -0.35 -3.72 15.55
C LEU A 179 0.45 -5.01 15.31
N ALA A 180 -0.15 -5.95 14.60
CA ALA A 180 0.46 -7.25 14.31
C ALA A 180 1.60 -7.14 13.29
N PHE A 181 1.45 -6.24 12.32
CA PHE A 181 2.46 -5.92 11.30
C PHE A 181 2.16 -4.55 10.66
N ALA A 182 3.14 -4.01 9.95
CA ALA A 182 2.96 -2.80 9.15
C ALA A 182 3.57 -2.95 7.74
N SER A 183 3.18 -2.08 6.81
CA SER A 183 3.66 -2.05 5.43
C SER A 183 3.95 -0.62 4.98
N ASP A 184 4.94 0.00 5.61
CA ASP A 184 5.22 1.43 5.51
C ASP A 184 6.40 1.75 4.61
N THR A 185 7.10 0.73 4.14
CA THR A 185 8.36 0.90 3.42
C THR A 185 8.37 0.21 2.07
N ARG A 186 9.31 0.60 1.23
CA ARG A 186 9.77 -0.19 0.10
C ARG A 186 10.90 -1.10 0.58
N GLY A 187 11.06 -2.26 -0.04
CA GLY A 187 12.12 -3.18 0.35
C GLY A 187 12.09 -4.48 -0.43
N SER A 188 12.91 -5.45 -0.01
CA SER A 188 13.06 -6.74 -0.69
C SER A 188 12.49 -7.92 0.09
N ARG A 189 12.33 -7.78 1.40
CA ARG A 189 11.86 -8.85 2.29
C ARG A 189 11.33 -8.29 3.61
N PRO A 190 10.50 -9.05 4.34
CA PRO A 190 10.06 -8.67 5.68
C PRO A 190 11.23 -8.46 6.64
N PHE A 191 11.10 -7.49 7.57
CA PHE A 191 12.15 -7.14 8.51
C PHE A 191 11.60 -6.45 9.77
N TYR A 192 12.34 -6.49 10.87
CA TYR A 192 12.10 -5.64 12.03
C TYR A 192 12.77 -4.29 11.82
N PRO A 193 12.06 -3.17 11.94
CA PRO A 193 12.61 -1.85 11.60
C PRO A 193 13.46 -1.27 12.72
N ALA A 194 14.51 -0.51 12.35
CA ALA A 194 15.24 0.39 13.24
C ALA A 194 15.33 1.78 12.58
N MET A 195 15.01 2.85 13.29
CA MET A 195 15.06 4.23 12.77
C MET A 195 15.28 5.23 13.91
N ASP A 196 16.26 6.11 13.77
CA ASP A 196 16.54 7.21 14.72
C ASP A 196 16.57 6.78 16.19
N GLY A 197 17.22 5.64 16.47
CA GLY A 197 17.37 5.10 17.84
C GLY A 197 16.12 4.35 18.36
N VAL A 198 15.09 4.15 17.55
CA VAL A 198 13.93 3.32 17.87
C VAL A 198 14.08 1.96 17.19
N ASP A 199 14.09 0.90 17.99
CA ASP A 199 14.03 -0.49 17.54
C ASP A 199 12.57 -0.95 17.56
N GLY A 200 11.95 -0.95 16.37
CA GLY A 200 10.55 -1.38 16.22
C GLY A 200 10.39 -2.90 16.44
N ARG A 201 9.27 -3.29 17.05
CA ARG A 201 8.86 -4.68 17.24
C ARG A 201 7.67 -5.07 16.38
N CYS A 202 7.06 -4.11 15.70
CA CYS A 202 6.06 -4.36 14.66
C CYS A 202 6.81 -4.73 13.37
N VAL A 203 6.61 -5.96 12.86
CA VAL A 203 7.32 -6.40 11.65
C VAL A 203 6.84 -5.61 10.44
N GLN A 204 7.79 -5.16 9.62
CA GLN A 204 7.52 -4.49 8.36
C GLN A 204 7.42 -5.52 7.23
N ILE A 205 6.34 -5.48 6.47
CA ILE A 205 6.12 -6.23 5.23
C ILE A 205 6.20 -5.25 4.07
N PRO A 206 7.39 -5.00 3.51
CA PRO A 206 7.60 -3.93 2.54
C PRO A 206 6.95 -4.23 1.21
N THR A 207 6.57 -3.19 0.47
CA THR A 207 6.25 -3.30 -0.96
C THR A 207 7.50 -3.65 -1.72
N THR A 208 7.52 -4.80 -2.40
CA THR A 208 8.70 -5.33 -3.09
C THR A 208 8.66 -5.12 -4.59
N LEU A 209 7.46 -5.03 -5.17
CA LEU A 209 7.26 -4.81 -6.60
C LEU A 209 7.02 -3.32 -6.90
N PRO A 210 7.39 -2.85 -8.09
CA PRO A 210 6.96 -1.54 -8.54
C PRO A 210 5.44 -1.50 -8.71
N THR A 211 4.83 -0.36 -8.44
CA THR A 211 3.40 -0.11 -8.68
C THR A 211 3.14 0.25 -10.13
N PHE A 212 1.90 0.14 -10.61
CA PHE A 212 1.56 0.50 -11.99
C PHE A 212 1.88 1.97 -12.30
N ASP A 213 1.61 2.88 -11.36
CA ASP A 213 1.90 4.32 -11.57
C ASP A 213 3.41 4.67 -11.50
N GLU A 214 4.24 3.78 -10.99
CA GLU A 214 5.71 3.88 -11.09
C GLU A 214 6.22 3.45 -12.46
N LEU A 215 5.55 2.49 -13.09
CA LEU A 215 5.97 1.91 -14.36
C LEU A 215 5.41 2.64 -15.58
N ILE A 216 4.12 3.03 -15.54
CA ILE A 216 3.44 3.66 -16.67
C ILE A 216 4.08 5.00 -17.01
N GLY A 217 4.41 5.18 -18.29
CA GLY A 217 5.04 6.36 -18.85
C GLY A 217 6.56 6.47 -18.64
N VAL A 218 7.17 5.54 -17.90
CA VAL A 218 8.64 5.41 -17.84
C VAL A 218 9.10 4.71 -19.13
N ASP A 219 10.06 5.29 -19.84
CA ASP A 219 10.59 4.77 -21.11
C ASP A 219 9.49 4.46 -22.16
N GLY A 220 8.39 5.24 -22.14
CA GLY A 220 7.26 5.05 -23.05
C GLY A 220 6.34 3.87 -22.72
N ARG A 221 6.54 3.21 -21.58
CA ARG A 221 5.76 2.04 -21.17
C ARG A 221 4.29 2.41 -20.94
N ASP A 222 3.41 1.66 -21.54
CA ASP A 222 1.97 1.72 -21.29
C ASP A 222 1.52 0.75 -20.17
N ALA A 223 0.23 0.63 -19.96
CA ALA A 223 -0.33 -0.24 -18.92
C ALA A 223 -0.06 -1.74 -19.20
N ARG A 224 0.01 -2.17 -20.45
CA ARG A 224 0.38 -3.53 -20.84
C ARG A 224 1.85 -3.80 -20.55
N GLY A 225 2.74 -2.89 -20.95
CA GLY A 225 4.16 -3.00 -20.65
C GLY A 225 4.44 -2.98 -19.14
N ALA A 226 3.59 -2.32 -18.32
CA ALA A 226 3.70 -2.40 -16.86
C ALA A 226 3.37 -3.80 -16.33
N VAL A 227 2.34 -4.47 -16.87
CA VAL A 227 2.03 -5.87 -16.55
C VAL A 227 3.21 -6.78 -16.92
N GLU A 228 3.74 -6.65 -18.14
CA GLU A 228 4.87 -7.44 -18.63
C GLU A 228 6.11 -7.28 -17.73
N GLU A 229 6.39 -6.07 -17.25
CA GLU A 229 7.51 -5.81 -16.34
C GLU A 229 7.31 -6.45 -14.96
N ILE A 230 6.10 -6.34 -14.38
CA ILE A 230 5.78 -6.99 -13.09
C ILE A 230 5.92 -8.52 -13.23
N LEU A 231 5.41 -9.11 -14.30
CA LEU A 231 5.55 -10.54 -14.58
C LEU A 231 7.03 -10.95 -14.75
N ARG A 232 7.82 -10.15 -15.45
CA ARG A 232 9.26 -10.38 -15.60
C ARG A 232 9.98 -10.42 -14.25
N LEU A 233 9.64 -9.47 -13.35
CA LEU A 233 10.21 -9.39 -12.00
C LEU A 233 9.84 -10.61 -11.15
N THR A 234 8.56 -11.00 -11.13
CA THR A 234 8.09 -12.14 -10.33
C THR A 234 8.60 -13.47 -10.85
N ARG A 235 8.75 -13.63 -12.18
CA ARG A 235 9.37 -14.83 -12.80
C ARG A 235 10.87 -14.92 -12.52
N GLY A 236 11.56 -13.77 -12.50
CA GLY A 236 13.01 -13.69 -12.30
C GLY A 236 13.47 -13.86 -10.86
N HIS A 237 12.59 -13.63 -9.89
CA HIS A 237 12.93 -13.67 -8.46
C HIS A 237 11.92 -14.55 -7.72
N PRO A 238 12.16 -15.86 -7.60
CA PRO A 238 11.27 -16.74 -6.84
C PRO A 238 11.28 -16.36 -5.35
N GLY A 239 10.11 -16.33 -4.75
CA GLY A 239 9.94 -15.97 -3.34
C GLY A 239 8.61 -15.24 -3.10
N ALA A 240 8.55 -14.58 -1.97
CA ALA A 240 7.37 -13.80 -1.59
C ALA A 240 7.49 -12.35 -2.08
N HIS A 241 6.47 -11.88 -2.76
CA HIS A 241 6.35 -10.51 -3.25
C HIS A 241 5.18 -9.77 -2.59
N VAL A 242 5.23 -8.46 -2.59
CA VAL A 242 4.12 -7.57 -2.24
C VAL A 242 3.90 -6.61 -3.39
N LEU A 243 2.70 -6.65 -3.98
CA LEU A 243 2.24 -5.65 -4.94
C LEU A 243 1.31 -4.68 -4.24
N THR A 244 1.65 -3.39 -4.27
CA THR A 244 0.73 -2.33 -3.85
C THR A 244 -0.09 -1.84 -5.04
N LEU A 245 -1.39 -1.84 -4.86
CA LEU A 245 -2.42 -1.34 -5.77
C LEU A 245 -3.04 -0.09 -5.19
N HIS A 246 -3.52 0.81 -6.05
CA HIS A 246 -4.32 1.96 -5.62
C HIS A 246 -5.75 1.81 -6.15
N ALA A 247 -6.73 1.84 -5.25
CA ALA A 247 -8.14 1.67 -5.65
C ALA A 247 -8.56 2.69 -6.74
N GLU A 248 -7.91 3.83 -6.79
CA GLU A 248 -8.10 4.90 -7.77
C GLU A 248 -7.63 4.53 -9.18
N LEU A 249 -6.74 3.56 -9.31
CA LEU A 249 -6.13 3.15 -10.57
C LEU A 249 -6.59 1.76 -11.00
N GLU A 250 -6.13 0.73 -10.27
CA GLU A 250 -6.41 -0.68 -10.56
C GLU A 250 -7.87 -1.03 -10.30
N GLY A 251 -8.55 -0.28 -9.41
CA GLY A 251 -10.00 -0.40 -9.20
C GLY A 251 -10.86 0.32 -10.24
N GLN A 252 -10.26 1.04 -11.19
CA GLN A 252 -10.95 1.83 -12.21
C GLN A 252 -10.38 1.53 -13.60
N LYS A 253 -9.61 2.46 -14.18
CA LYS A 253 -9.12 2.35 -15.56
C LYS A 253 -8.19 1.17 -15.82
N LEU A 254 -7.44 0.74 -14.82
CA LEU A 254 -6.47 -0.35 -14.94
C LEU A 254 -7.02 -1.70 -14.50
N LEU A 255 -8.33 -1.79 -14.22
CA LEU A 255 -8.95 -3.05 -13.78
C LEU A 255 -8.73 -4.21 -14.76
N PRO A 256 -8.88 -4.02 -16.10
CA PRO A 256 -8.62 -5.10 -17.05
C PRO A 256 -7.14 -5.56 -17.06
N GLN A 257 -6.19 -4.62 -16.92
CA GLN A 257 -4.77 -4.96 -16.88
C GLN A 257 -4.40 -5.68 -15.58
N PHE A 258 -5.00 -5.28 -14.46
CA PHE A 258 -4.81 -5.97 -13.19
C PHE A 258 -5.42 -7.38 -13.23
N GLU A 259 -6.60 -7.56 -13.82
CA GLU A 259 -7.18 -8.88 -14.05
C GLU A 259 -6.26 -9.77 -14.89
N GLY A 260 -5.69 -9.25 -15.99
CA GLY A 260 -4.72 -9.95 -16.82
C GLY A 260 -3.47 -10.36 -16.05
N LEU A 261 -2.95 -9.49 -15.18
CA LEU A 261 -1.82 -9.80 -14.31
C LEU A 261 -2.14 -10.94 -13.33
N LEU A 262 -3.31 -10.90 -12.68
CA LEU A 262 -3.76 -11.96 -11.77
C LEU A 262 -3.87 -13.31 -12.49
N THR A 263 -4.47 -13.32 -13.69
CA THR A 263 -4.60 -14.52 -14.51
C THR A 263 -3.23 -15.12 -14.85
N SER A 264 -2.31 -14.28 -15.33
CA SER A 264 -0.95 -14.73 -15.65
C SER A 264 -0.20 -15.25 -14.42
N TRP A 265 -0.37 -14.63 -13.25
CA TRP A 265 0.23 -15.14 -12.02
C TRP A 265 -0.30 -16.51 -11.62
N LEU A 266 -1.60 -16.72 -11.74
CA LEU A 266 -2.21 -18.04 -11.47
C LEU A 266 -1.70 -19.12 -12.43
N GLU A 267 -1.58 -18.79 -13.72
CA GLU A 267 -1.00 -19.68 -14.75
C GLU A 267 0.48 -19.98 -14.48
N ASP A 268 1.23 -19.02 -13.97
CA ASP A 268 2.65 -19.18 -13.58
C ASP A 268 2.81 -19.91 -12.21
N GLY A 269 1.74 -20.29 -11.56
CA GLY A 269 1.74 -20.97 -10.25
C GLY A 269 2.04 -20.05 -9.06
N HIS A 270 1.85 -18.74 -9.20
CA HIS A 270 1.88 -17.84 -8.06
C HIS A 270 0.60 -17.99 -7.23
N VAL A 271 0.75 -17.80 -5.92
CA VAL A 271 -0.34 -17.87 -4.95
C VAL A 271 -0.58 -16.48 -4.35
N PRO A 272 -1.62 -15.77 -4.78
CA PRO A 272 -2.04 -14.53 -4.15
C PRO A 272 -2.48 -14.78 -2.70
N VAL A 273 -2.02 -13.92 -1.78
CA VAL A 273 -2.29 -14.00 -0.33
C VAL A 273 -2.68 -12.63 0.23
N ALA A 274 -3.34 -12.60 1.39
CA ALA A 274 -3.49 -11.38 2.17
C ALA A 274 -2.19 -11.06 2.91
N MET A 275 -1.99 -9.79 3.30
CA MET A 275 -0.78 -9.35 4.00
C MET A 275 -0.58 -10.09 5.33
N ARG A 276 -1.66 -10.37 6.07
CA ARG A 276 -1.58 -11.14 7.33
C ARG A 276 -1.01 -12.55 7.16
N GLU A 277 -1.31 -13.20 6.04
CA GLU A 277 -0.81 -14.54 5.75
C GLU A 277 0.71 -14.51 5.50
N LEU A 278 1.17 -13.51 4.76
CA LEU A 278 2.60 -13.31 4.57
C LEU A 278 3.29 -12.94 5.89
N ALA A 279 2.70 -12.02 6.67
CA ALA A 279 3.23 -11.64 7.98
C ALA A 279 3.36 -12.83 8.94
N ALA A 280 2.34 -13.69 9.01
CA ALA A 280 2.36 -14.87 9.87
C ALA A 280 3.47 -15.88 9.50
N ARG A 281 3.83 -15.99 8.21
CA ARG A 281 4.87 -16.91 7.74
C ARG A 281 6.29 -16.43 8.03
N VAL A 282 6.49 -15.12 8.21
CA VAL A 282 7.83 -14.51 8.26
C VAL A 282 8.18 -13.88 9.60
N ALA A 283 7.22 -13.58 10.46
CA ALA A 283 7.42 -12.81 11.68
C ALA A 283 8.50 -13.39 12.63
N THR A 284 8.66 -14.71 12.68
CA THR A 284 9.63 -15.36 13.60
C THR A 284 11.07 -15.38 13.09
N ALA A 285 11.30 -15.13 11.79
CA ALA A 285 12.61 -15.25 11.14
C ALA A 285 13.09 -13.95 10.48
N ALA A 286 12.35 -12.85 10.62
CA ALA A 286 12.68 -11.58 9.97
C ALA A 286 13.94 -10.96 10.60
N PRO A 287 14.94 -10.56 9.78
CA PRO A 287 16.11 -9.84 10.27
C PRO A 287 15.76 -8.41 10.67
N ARG A 288 16.64 -7.75 11.40
CA ARG A 288 16.51 -6.31 11.69
C ARG A 288 17.24 -5.51 10.62
N HIS A 289 16.56 -4.48 10.11
CA HIS A 289 17.14 -3.52 9.15
C HIS A 289 16.85 -2.08 9.57
N ARG A 290 17.73 -1.18 9.19
CA ARG A 290 17.43 0.26 9.29
C ARG A 290 16.36 0.61 8.27
N ILE A 291 15.52 1.61 8.63
CA ILE A 291 14.73 2.35 7.63
C ILE A 291 15.58 3.54 7.20
N GLU A 292 15.76 3.67 5.91
CA GLU A 292 16.47 4.77 5.26
C GLU A 292 15.49 5.55 4.37
N LEU A 293 15.94 6.73 3.91
CA LEU A 293 15.16 7.55 2.97
C LEU A 293 15.89 7.58 1.64
N ASP A 294 15.27 7.02 0.61
CA ASP A 294 15.88 6.97 -0.73
C ASP A 294 14.86 7.23 -1.83
N SER A 295 15.38 7.55 -3.00
CA SER A 295 14.59 7.71 -4.22
C SER A 295 14.19 6.34 -4.78
N VAL A 296 12.94 6.23 -5.25
CA VAL A 296 12.44 5.04 -5.94
C VAL A 296 12.11 5.41 -7.38
N PRO A 297 12.55 4.63 -8.38
CA PRO A 297 12.25 4.90 -9.78
C PRO A 297 10.74 5.09 -10.00
N GLY A 298 10.36 6.10 -10.78
CA GLY A 298 8.96 6.45 -11.03
C GLY A 298 8.27 7.29 -9.93
N ARG A 299 8.91 7.48 -8.76
CA ARG A 299 8.42 8.34 -7.67
C ARG A 299 9.14 9.69 -7.61
N SER A 300 8.44 10.70 -7.12
CA SER A 300 9.03 12.01 -6.83
C SER A 300 9.42 12.12 -5.35
N GLY A 301 10.63 12.60 -5.07
CA GLY A 301 11.17 12.73 -3.72
C GLY A 301 11.72 11.42 -3.18
N VAL A 302 11.84 11.34 -1.84
CA VAL A 302 12.36 10.15 -1.15
C VAL A 302 11.24 9.44 -0.38
N LEU A 303 11.35 8.14 -0.26
CA LEU A 303 10.45 7.26 0.46
C LEU A 303 11.21 6.52 1.57
N ALA A 304 10.49 5.98 2.53
CA ALA A 304 11.06 5.03 3.47
C ALA A 304 11.37 3.71 2.77
N VAL A 305 12.62 3.27 2.86
CA VAL A 305 13.12 2.04 2.24
C VAL A 305 13.80 1.16 3.27
N GLN A 306 13.82 -0.14 3.01
CA GLN A 306 14.63 -1.10 3.76
C GLN A 306 16.11 -0.84 3.47
N GLY A 307 16.85 -0.39 4.49
CA GLY A 307 18.28 -0.15 4.42
C GLY A 307 19.12 -1.35 4.84
N VAL A 308 20.31 -1.07 5.37
CA VAL A 308 21.26 -2.11 5.79
C VAL A 308 20.76 -2.90 7.01
N ALA A 309 21.21 -4.14 7.11
CA ALA A 309 20.98 -4.98 8.28
C ALA A 309 21.72 -4.42 9.52
N VAL A 310 21.16 -4.57 10.71
CA VAL A 310 21.72 -4.13 12.01
C VAL A 310 21.79 -5.30 12.96
#